data_57b536e1a24e0b17001e43d6de786afe
#
_entry.id   57b536e1a24e0b17001e43d6de786afe
#
_cell.length_a   1.000
_cell.length_b   1.000
_cell.length_c   1.000
_cell.angle_alpha   90.00
_cell.angle_beta   90.00
_cell.angle_gamma   90.00
#
_symmetry.space_group_name_H-M   'P 1'
#
loop_
_entity.id
_entity.type
_entity.pdbx_description
1 polymer ?
#
loop_
_entity_poly.entity_id
_entity_poly.type
_entity_poly.pdbx_seq_one_letter_code
_entity_poly.pdbx_strand_id
1 'polypeptide(L)'
;MSGLRLRAIAEFLIRRGFLVVFIIVFLFFSVVTRHFFEVENILNILSAMAPLAISAAGLALVVMSGRLDISIGSIAFLSCAIGALLMRASGLSPVLTALIVVGCGALLGAVNAFIVVVLRVNSLIATLSTMIAYRGIALQLTDALLVQLPPDVRFIGNARLGPIPVDILLMFLVVIPVHLLQSRTVFGRRIMAMGNDISVARRLGLPVDLTGYSTFVLSGVLASLGGILTTIQNGAVSPFLGSGWEFTALAAIVVGGISLLGGRGTVFFNVLPGVFIFEMIRNGLTNLGANPYSYRLVGGVVIFAAMYADALKSGQGLTSRILRSRT
;
A
#
# COMPACT_ATOMS: atom_id res chain seq x y z
N MET A 1 -11.46 42.07 -1.66
CA MET A 1 -10.76 41.26 -2.69
C MET A 1 -9.75 40.23 -2.12
N SER A 2 -9.19 40.43 -0.93
CA SER A 2 -8.23 39.50 -0.29
C SER A 2 -8.83 38.17 0.18
N GLY A 3 -10.04 38.19 0.72
CA GLY A 3 -10.68 36.98 1.26
C GLY A 3 -11.14 35.96 0.20
N LEU A 4 -11.51 36.40 -1.01
CA LEU A 4 -11.88 35.51 -2.13
C LEU A 4 -10.64 34.80 -2.70
N ARG A 5 -9.50 35.50 -2.82
CA ARG A 5 -8.23 34.92 -3.25
C ARG A 5 -7.68 33.91 -2.24
N LEU A 6 -7.77 34.21 -0.94
CA LEU A 6 -7.36 33.28 0.12
C LEU A 6 -8.23 32.00 0.14
N ARG A 7 -9.55 32.12 -0.07
CA ARG A 7 -10.43 30.95 -0.18
C ARG A 7 -10.14 30.12 -1.43
N ALA A 8 -9.91 30.75 -2.59
CA ALA A 8 -9.56 30.03 -3.82
C ALA A 8 -8.21 29.31 -3.69
N ILE A 9 -7.21 29.92 -3.06
CA ILE A 9 -5.93 29.27 -2.76
C ILE A 9 -6.13 28.13 -1.78
N ALA A 10 -6.88 28.31 -0.71
CA ALA A 10 -7.18 27.25 0.25
C ALA A 10 -7.92 26.07 -0.40
N GLU A 11 -8.92 26.34 -1.25
CA GLU A 11 -9.63 25.30 -2.01
C GLU A 11 -8.72 24.58 -3.00
N PHE A 12 -7.81 25.27 -3.67
CA PHE A 12 -6.80 24.67 -4.56
C PHE A 12 -5.85 23.80 -3.76
N LEU A 13 -5.30 24.27 -2.65
CA LEU A 13 -4.42 23.50 -1.76
C LEU A 13 -5.13 22.27 -1.17
N ILE A 14 -6.41 22.39 -0.82
CA ILE A 14 -7.21 21.28 -0.32
C ILE A 14 -7.49 20.24 -1.43
N ARG A 15 -7.82 20.68 -2.63
CA ARG A 15 -8.12 19.77 -3.76
C ARG A 15 -6.87 19.07 -4.30
N ARG A 16 -5.70 19.73 -4.24
CA ARG A 16 -4.42 19.21 -4.76
C ARG A 16 -3.33 19.09 -3.69
N GLY A 17 -3.73 18.87 -2.44
CA GLY A 17 -2.83 18.83 -1.28
C GLY A 17 -1.65 17.87 -1.45
N PHE A 18 -1.84 16.75 -2.16
CA PHE A 18 -0.75 15.82 -2.45
C PHE A 18 0.35 16.44 -3.32
N LEU A 19 0.00 17.27 -4.33
CA LEU A 19 0.98 17.97 -5.17
C LEU A 19 1.81 18.96 -4.36
N VAL A 20 1.18 19.63 -3.39
CA VAL A 20 1.87 20.57 -2.51
C VAL A 20 2.85 19.83 -1.62
N VAL A 21 2.43 18.73 -0.99
CA VAL A 21 3.31 17.87 -0.19
C VAL A 21 4.45 17.32 -1.04
N PHE A 22 4.15 16.83 -2.23
CA PHE A 22 5.14 16.35 -3.18
C PHE A 22 6.19 17.40 -3.49
N ILE A 23 5.76 18.62 -3.90
CA ILE A 23 6.67 19.71 -4.26
C ILE A 23 7.52 20.14 -3.05
N ILE A 24 6.91 20.28 -1.86
CA ILE A 24 7.64 20.66 -0.65
C ILE A 24 8.71 19.63 -0.32
N VAL A 25 8.36 18.35 -0.28
CA VAL A 25 9.29 17.26 0.03
C VAL A 25 10.41 17.19 -1.01
N PHE A 26 10.03 17.26 -2.29
CA PHE A 26 10.96 17.20 -3.39
C PHE A 26 11.97 18.37 -3.35
N LEU A 27 11.50 19.61 -3.23
CA LEU A 27 12.35 20.79 -3.17
C LEU A 27 13.23 20.80 -1.91
N PHE A 28 12.67 20.40 -0.76
CA PHE A 28 13.42 20.32 0.48
C PHE A 28 14.64 19.40 0.33
N PHE A 29 14.44 18.16 -0.10
CA PHE A 29 15.54 17.22 -0.25
C PHE A 29 16.46 17.56 -1.42
N SER A 30 15.97 18.19 -2.48
CA SER A 30 16.81 18.67 -3.60
C SER A 30 17.80 19.74 -3.18
N VAL A 31 17.45 20.55 -2.15
CA VAL A 31 18.34 21.61 -1.63
C VAL A 31 19.27 21.07 -0.55
N VAL A 32 18.77 20.21 0.33
CA VAL A 32 19.50 19.76 1.53
C VAL A 32 20.41 18.58 1.25
N THR A 33 20.11 17.78 0.21
CA THR A 33 20.84 16.55 -0.08
C THR A 33 21.57 16.66 -1.41
N ARG A 34 22.88 16.38 -1.41
CA ARG A 34 23.65 16.26 -2.67
C ARG A 34 23.14 15.06 -3.47
N HIS A 35 23.10 15.18 -4.80
CA HIS A 35 22.73 14.11 -5.73
C HIS A 35 21.26 13.63 -5.65
N PHE A 36 20.39 14.29 -4.87
CA PHE A 36 18.99 13.86 -4.76
C PHE A 36 18.26 13.86 -6.11
N PHE A 37 18.56 14.84 -6.96
CA PHE A 37 17.94 15.04 -8.27
C PHE A 37 18.58 14.23 -9.40
N GLU A 38 19.61 13.43 -9.12
CA GLU A 38 20.23 12.62 -10.15
C GLU A 38 19.28 11.51 -10.64
N VAL A 39 19.34 11.20 -11.94
CA VAL A 39 18.48 10.20 -12.58
C VAL A 39 18.63 8.85 -11.88
N GLU A 40 19.83 8.48 -11.48
CA GLU A 40 20.08 7.24 -10.78
C GLU A 40 19.37 7.18 -9.42
N ASN A 41 19.38 8.27 -8.65
CA ASN A 41 18.68 8.34 -7.38
C ASN A 41 17.16 8.27 -7.57
N ILE A 42 16.61 8.92 -8.59
CA ILE A 42 15.18 8.83 -8.93
C ILE A 42 14.79 7.39 -9.30
N LEU A 43 15.63 6.71 -10.08
CA LEU A 43 15.41 5.30 -10.40
C LEU A 43 15.48 4.40 -9.15
N ASN A 44 16.39 4.70 -8.23
CA ASN A 44 16.49 3.99 -6.95
C ASN A 44 15.23 4.21 -6.08
N ILE A 45 14.68 5.42 -6.03
CA ILE A 45 13.41 5.71 -5.34
C ILE A 45 12.25 4.94 -6.00
N LEU A 46 12.17 4.94 -7.34
CA LEU A 46 11.14 4.20 -8.08
C LEU A 46 11.24 2.69 -7.88
N SER A 47 12.46 2.15 -7.86
CA SER A 47 12.73 0.74 -7.59
C SER A 47 12.32 0.37 -6.16
N ALA A 48 12.73 1.17 -5.18
CA ALA A 48 12.42 0.93 -3.77
C ALA A 48 10.92 1.04 -3.45
N MET A 49 10.16 1.89 -4.16
CA MET A 49 8.72 2.01 -3.96
C MET A 49 7.92 0.86 -4.55
N ALA A 50 8.48 0.11 -5.52
CA ALA A 50 7.73 -0.85 -6.32
C ALA A 50 7.01 -1.93 -5.48
N PRO A 51 7.62 -2.58 -4.48
CA PRO A 51 6.94 -3.57 -3.65
C PRO A 51 5.76 -3.01 -2.86
N LEU A 52 5.98 -1.85 -2.24
CA LEU A 52 4.94 -1.20 -1.45
C LEU A 52 3.81 -0.66 -2.33
N ALA A 53 4.11 -0.14 -3.53
CA ALA A 53 3.12 0.36 -4.48
C ALA A 53 2.19 -0.76 -4.97
N ILE A 54 2.72 -1.95 -5.27
CA ILE A 54 1.92 -3.12 -5.63
C ILE A 54 1.00 -3.52 -4.48
N SER A 55 1.53 -3.65 -3.27
CA SER A 55 0.75 -4.02 -2.09
C SER A 55 -0.30 -2.96 -1.73
N ALA A 56 0.07 -1.68 -1.81
CA ALA A 56 -0.84 -0.56 -1.57
C ALA A 56 -1.96 -0.46 -2.61
N ALA A 57 -1.74 -0.89 -3.85
CA ALA A 57 -2.79 -0.99 -4.85
C ALA A 57 -3.89 -1.99 -4.44
N GLY A 58 -3.52 -3.10 -3.82
CA GLY A 58 -4.46 -4.06 -3.23
C GLY A 58 -5.24 -3.47 -2.06
N LEU A 59 -4.52 -2.87 -1.11
CA LEU A 59 -5.12 -2.18 0.02
C LEU A 59 -6.09 -1.08 -0.43
N ALA A 60 -5.74 -0.32 -1.47
CA ALA A 60 -6.58 0.73 -2.02
C ALA A 60 -7.94 0.21 -2.51
N LEU A 61 -7.99 -0.97 -3.14
CA LEU A 61 -9.27 -1.59 -3.56
C LEU A 61 -10.15 -1.92 -2.34
N VAL A 62 -9.55 -2.42 -1.26
CA VAL A 62 -10.27 -2.72 -0.01
C VAL A 62 -10.78 -1.43 0.63
N VAL A 63 -9.94 -0.40 0.73
CA VAL A 63 -10.30 0.91 1.31
C VAL A 63 -11.40 1.57 0.49
N MET A 64 -11.28 1.61 -0.84
CA MET A 64 -12.32 2.15 -1.72
C MET A 64 -13.66 1.40 -1.60
N SER A 65 -13.67 0.13 -1.17
CA SER A 65 -14.89 -0.63 -0.88
C SER A 65 -15.54 -0.32 0.48
N GLY A 66 -14.95 0.59 1.26
CA GLY A 66 -15.42 0.96 2.61
C GLY A 66 -14.96 -0.01 3.71
N ARG A 67 -13.87 -0.78 3.48
CA ARG A 67 -13.29 -1.74 4.43
C ARG A 67 -11.79 -1.46 4.61
N LEU A 68 -11.17 -2.11 5.59
CA LEU A 68 -9.73 -1.99 5.86
C LEU A 68 -9.08 -3.38 5.86
N ASP A 69 -7.86 -3.46 5.33
CA ASP A 69 -7.01 -4.65 5.39
C ASP A 69 -5.61 -4.26 5.86
N ILE A 70 -5.37 -4.38 7.16
CA ILE A 70 -4.06 -4.10 7.75
C ILE A 70 -3.14 -5.32 7.80
N SER A 71 -3.54 -6.44 7.21
CA SER A 71 -2.75 -7.68 7.22
C SER A 71 -1.78 -7.82 6.05
N ILE A 72 -1.77 -6.87 5.09
CA ILE A 72 -0.99 -6.95 3.84
C ILE A 72 0.49 -7.27 4.05
N GLY A 73 1.14 -6.64 5.04
CA GLY A 73 2.56 -6.89 5.34
C GLY A 73 2.81 -8.31 5.88
N SER A 74 1.87 -8.83 6.68
CA SER A 74 1.97 -10.18 7.22
C SER A 74 1.61 -11.25 6.19
N ILE A 75 0.69 -10.97 5.27
CA ILE A 75 0.41 -11.82 4.10
C ILE A 75 1.67 -11.91 3.23
N ALA A 76 2.31 -10.78 2.91
CA ALA A 76 3.56 -10.76 2.15
C ALA A 76 4.64 -11.61 2.83
N PHE A 77 4.83 -11.46 4.14
CA PHE A 77 5.82 -12.22 4.87
C PHE A 77 5.51 -13.72 4.90
N LEU A 78 4.32 -14.13 5.31
CA LEU A 78 3.97 -15.53 5.44
C LEU A 78 4.01 -16.27 4.09
N SER A 79 3.46 -15.67 3.04
CA SER A 79 3.46 -16.28 1.71
C SER A 79 4.90 -16.44 1.16
N CYS A 80 5.75 -15.42 1.31
CA CYS A 80 7.14 -15.50 0.89
C CYS A 80 7.98 -16.45 1.76
N ALA A 81 7.71 -16.54 3.07
CA ALA A 81 8.37 -17.50 3.95
C ALA A 81 8.08 -18.94 3.50
N ILE A 82 6.81 -19.28 3.25
CA ILE A 82 6.41 -20.58 2.72
C ILE A 82 7.13 -20.86 1.39
N GLY A 83 7.12 -19.91 0.45
CA GLY A 83 7.77 -20.08 -0.85
C GLY A 83 9.28 -20.29 -0.73
N ALA A 84 9.98 -19.50 0.06
CA ALA A 84 11.43 -19.61 0.25
C ALA A 84 11.83 -20.92 0.93
N LEU A 85 11.07 -21.37 1.92
CA LEU A 85 11.31 -22.66 2.59
C LEU A 85 11.08 -23.84 1.63
N LEU A 86 10.01 -23.81 0.83
CA LEU A 86 9.75 -24.84 -0.19
C LEU A 86 10.84 -24.85 -1.26
N MET A 87 11.26 -23.69 -1.75
CA MET A 87 12.36 -23.58 -2.72
C MET A 87 13.65 -24.19 -2.16
N ARG A 88 13.97 -23.90 -0.90
CA ARG A 88 15.16 -24.43 -0.22
C ARG A 88 15.08 -25.95 0.02
N ALA A 89 13.90 -26.46 0.45
CA ALA A 89 13.72 -27.88 0.80
C ALA A 89 13.59 -28.79 -0.42
N SER A 90 12.91 -28.34 -1.47
CA SER A 90 12.51 -29.18 -2.61
C SER A 90 13.15 -28.75 -3.94
N GLY A 91 14.00 -27.72 -3.97
CA GLY A 91 14.62 -27.23 -5.20
C GLY A 91 13.62 -26.73 -6.25
N LEU A 92 12.46 -26.24 -5.83
CA LEU A 92 11.42 -25.76 -6.74
C LEU A 92 11.93 -24.63 -7.63
N SER A 93 11.50 -24.63 -8.89
CA SER A 93 11.81 -23.53 -9.81
C SER A 93 11.28 -22.20 -9.31
N PRO A 94 11.96 -21.08 -9.62
CA PRO A 94 11.51 -19.75 -9.20
C PRO A 94 10.08 -19.41 -9.62
N VAL A 95 9.68 -19.83 -10.83
CA VAL A 95 8.34 -19.60 -11.38
C VAL A 95 7.29 -20.35 -10.58
N LEU A 96 7.50 -21.64 -10.30
CA LEU A 96 6.55 -22.43 -9.52
C LEU A 96 6.45 -21.90 -8.09
N THR A 97 7.57 -21.52 -7.51
CA THR A 97 7.58 -20.88 -6.18
C THR A 97 6.78 -19.59 -6.18
N ALA A 98 6.93 -18.72 -7.18
CA ALA A 98 6.15 -17.49 -7.29
C ALA A 98 4.64 -17.78 -7.39
N LEU A 99 4.24 -18.78 -8.16
CA LEU A 99 2.83 -19.19 -8.26
C LEU A 99 2.28 -19.68 -6.90
N ILE A 100 3.06 -20.46 -6.15
CA ILE A 100 2.70 -20.91 -4.81
C ILE A 100 2.55 -19.71 -3.86
N VAL A 101 3.49 -18.77 -3.87
CA VAL A 101 3.46 -17.55 -3.04
C VAL A 101 2.20 -16.73 -3.34
N VAL A 102 1.88 -16.54 -4.62
CA VAL A 102 0.66 -15.82 -5.04
C VAL A 102 -0.60 -16.58 -4.63
N GLY A 103 -0.61 -17.90 -4.78
CA GLY A 103 -1.69 -18.78 -4.33
C GLY A 103 -1.91 -18.71 -2.81
N CYS A 104 -0.82 -18.73 -2.02
CA CYS A 104 -0.87 -18.50 -0.58
C CYS A 104 -1.43 -17.12 -0.24
N GLY A 105 -0.98 -16.07 -0.91
CA GLY A 105 -1.51 -14.72 -0.74
C GLY A 105 -3.02 -14.63 -1.02
N ALA A 106 -3.48 -15.26 -2.10
CA ALA A 106 -4.90 -15.35 -2.42
C ALA A 106 -5.69 -16.08 -1.33
N LEU A 107 -5.16 -17.19 -0.82
CA LEU A 107 -5.79 -17.97 0.25
C LEU A 107 -5.88 -17.18 1.56
N LEU A 108 -4.82 -16.51 1.97
CA LEU A 108 -4.80 -15.67 3.18
C LEU A 108 -5.76 -14.48 3.04
N GLY A 109 -5.81 -13.86 1.86
CA GLY A 109 -6.83 -12.86 1.53
C GLY A 109 -8.26 -13.41 1.55
N ALA A 110 -8.47 -14.64 1.08
CA ALA A 110 -9.77 -15.32 1.14
C ALA A 110 -10.20 -15.63 2.58
N VAL A 111 -9.27 -15.97 3.47
CA VAL A 111 -9.55 -16.13 4.91
C VAL A 111 -10.02 -14.80 5.51
N ASN A 112 -9.35 -13.69 5.22
CA ASN A 112 -9.79 -12.36 5.64
C ASN A 112 -11.18 -12.02 5.08
N ALA A 113 -11.39 -12.30 3.79
CA ALA A 113 -12.69 -12.11 3.15
C ALA A 113 -13.80 -12.92 3.84
N PHE A 114 -13.52 -14.18 4.18
CA PHE A 114 -14.48 -15.03 4.89
C PHE A 114 -14.86 -14.45 6.25
N ILE A 115 -13.86 -14.03 7.04
CA ILE A 115 -14.10 -13.44 8.37
C ILE A 115 -14.90 -12.14 8.27
N VAL A 116 -14.53 -11.26 7.33
CA VAL A 116 -15.14 -9.93 7.22
C VAL A 116 -16.49 -9.96 6.52
N VAL A 117 -16.61 -10.72 5.43
CA VAL A 117 -17.78 -10.67 4.56
C VAL A 117 -18.83 -11.72 4.95
N VAL A 118 -18.40 -12.96 5.24
CA VAL A 118 -19.31 -14.07 5.56
C VAL A 118 -19.67 -14.04 7.05
N LEU A 119 -18.68 -13.98 7.93
CA LEU A 119 -18.92 -13.89 9.38
C LEU A 119 -19.31 -12.48 9.85
N ARG A 120 -19.21 -11.47 8.97
CA ARG A 120 -19.58 -10.06 9.22
C ARG A 120 -18.83 -9.42 10.40
N VAL A 121 -17.62 -9.85 10.66
CA VAL A 121 -16.73 -9.23 11.64
C VAL A 121 -16.23 -7.88 11.11
N ASN A 122 -16.05 -6.91 11.98
CA ASN A 122 -15.46 -5.62 11.60
C ASN A 122 -14.09 -5.83 10.94
N SER A 123 -13.88 -5.22 9.76
CA SER A 123 -12.69 -5.46 8.95
C SER A 123 -11.39 -5.09 9.67
N LEU A 124 -11.38 -3.99 10.44
CA LEU A 124 -10.20 -3.57 11.19
C LEU A 124 -9.81 -4.61 12.26
N ILE A 125 -10.80 -5.10 13.03
CA ILE A 125 -10.56 -6.10 14.08
C ILE A 125 -10.11 -7.44 13.46
N ALA A 126 -10.80 -7.88 12.41
CA ALA A 126 -10.49 -9.12 11.71
C ALA A 126 -9.07 -9.12 11.14
N THR A 127 -8.71 -8.06 10.39
CA THR A 127 -7.41 -7.99 9.74
C THR A 127 -6.27 -7.67 10.69
N LEU A 128 -6.53 -7.01 11.83
CA LEU A 128 -5.56 -6.87 12.92
C LEU A 128 -5.24 -8.23 13.54
N SER A 129 -6.28 -9.03 13.82
CA SER A 129 -6.10 -10.37 14.39
C SER A 129 -5.34 -11.29 13.43
N THR A 130 -5.71 -11.30 12.15
CA THR A 130 -5.00 -12.11 11.15
C THR A 130 -3.60 -11.59 10.86
N MET A 131 -3.36 -10.29 10.92
CA MET A 131 -2.02 -9.70 10.84
C MET A 131 -1.07 -10.31 11.89
N ILE A 132 -1.52 -10.35 13.15
CA ILE A 132 -0.73 -10.91 14.25
C ILE A 132 -0.54 -12.43 14.04
N ALA A 133 -1.62 -13.14 13.71
CA ALA A 133 -1.58 -14.59 13.50
C ALA A 133 -0.64 -14.98 12.33
N TYR A 134 -0.78 -14.34 11.16
CA TYR A 134 0.05 -14.63 9.99
C TYR A 134 1.51 -14.32 10.24
N ARG A 135 1.81 -13.21 10.92
CA ARG A 135 3.18 -12.87 11.30
C ARG A 135 3.76 -13.88 12.29
N GLY A 136 2.99 -14.29 13.28
CA GLY A 136 3.40 -15.31 14.25
C GLY A 136 3.71 -16.65 13.56
N ILE A 137 2.85 -17.11 12.65
CA ILE A 137 3.08 -18.35 11.88
C ILE A 137 4.35 -18.21 11.02
N ALA A 138 4.54 -17.07 10.34
CA ALA A 138 5.73 -16.86 9.52
C ALA A 138 7.02 -16.87 10.35
N LEU A 139 7.03 -16.22 11.51
CA LEU A 139 8.17 -16.24 12.45
C LEU A 139 8.46 -17.63 12.96
N GLN A 140 7.43 -18.41 13.30
CA GLN A 140 7.59 -19.80 13.76
C GLN A 140 8.14 -20.69 12.64
N LEU A 141 7.66 -20.56 11.41
CA LEU A 141 8.14 -21.35 10.27
C LEU A 141 9.60 -21.04 9.89
N THR A 142 10.04 -19.81 10.13
CA THR A 142 11.41 -19.36 9.79
C THR A 142 12.36 -19.37 11.00
N ASP A 143 11.88 -19.81 12.19
CA ASP A 143 12.61 -19.68 13.46
C ASP A 143 13.06 -18.23 13.74
N ALA A 144 12.30 -17.25 13.24
CA ALA A 144 12.63 -15.82 13.23
C ALA A 144 14.02 -15.51 12.61
N LEU A 145 14.51 -16.39 11.74
CA LEU A 145 15.78 -16.25 11.05
C LEU A 145 15.56 -15.76 9.60
N LEU A 146 16.64 -15.24 9.02
CA LEU A 146 16.68 -14.84 7.62
C LEU A 146 16.78 -16.08 6.72
N VAL A 147 15.82 -16.26 5.82
CA VAL A 147 15.81 -17.36 4.83
C VAL A 147 16.39 -16.86 3.53
N GLN A 148 17.62 -17.27 3.23
CA GLN A 148 18.31 -16.87 2.00
C GLN A 148 17.74 -17.58 0.78
N LEU A 149 17.61 -16.84 -0.33
CA LEU A 149 17.27 -17.40 -1.63
C LEU A 149 18.51 -18.04 -2.30
N PRO A 150 18.31 -19.02 -3.19
CA PRO A 150 19.39 -19.54 -4.04
C PRO A 150 20.06 -18.43 -4.87
N PRO A 151 21.37 -18.58 -5.22
CA PRO A 151 22.11 -17.55 -5.95
C PRO A 151 21.48 -17.15 -7.28
N ASP A 152 20.90 -18.11 -8.01
CA ASP A 152 20.26 -17.87 -9.31
C ASP A 152 19.07 -16.90 -9.22
N VAL A 153 18.33 -16.94 -8.11
CA VAL A 153 17.18 -16.04 -7.88
C VAL A 153 17.64 -14.65 -7.43
N ARG A 154 18.74 -14.57 -6.67
CA ARG A 154 19.30 -13.28 -6.23
C ARG A 154 19.75 -12.42 -7.40
N PHE A 155 20.20 -13.05 -8.48
CA PHE A 155 20.63 -12.32 -9.68
C PHE A 155 19.47 -11.54 -10.32
N ILE A 156 18.23 -12.05 -10.22
CA ILE A 156 17.03 -11.40 -10.78
C ILE A 156 16.75 -10.05 -10.11
N GLY A 157 17.04 -9.92 -8.82
CA GLY A 157 16.77 -8.69 -8.05
C GLY A 157 17.58 -7.47 -8.47
N ASN A 158 18.71 -7.70 -9.14
CA ASN A 158 19.57 -6.64 -9.69
C ASN A 158 19.43 -6.47 -11.19
N ALA A 159 18.46 -7.17 -11.83
CA ALA A 159 18.28 -7.14 -13.27
C ALA A 159 17.86 -5.73 -13.72
N ARG A 160 18.48 -5.27 -14.81
CA ARG A 160 18.18 -3.98 -15.44
C ARG A 160 17.92 -4.17 -16.93
N LEU A 161 16.99 -3.43 -17.47
CA LEU A 161 16.78 -3.29 -18.92
C LEU A 161 17.36 -1.94 -19.35
N GLY A 162 18.61 -1.96 -19.79
CA GLY A 162 19.38 -0.72 -19.98
C GLY A 162 19.59 0.00 -18.64
N PRO A 163 19.24 1.29 -18.52
CA PRO A 163 19.37 2.01 -17.26
C PRO A 163 18.25 1.72 -16.24
N ILE A 164 17.13 1.09 -16.68
CA ILE A 164 15.91 0.93 -15.89
C ILE A 164 15.91 -0.39 -15.11
N PRO A 165 15.80 -0.37 -13.76
CA PRO A 165 15.58 -1.56 -12.95
C PRO A 165 14.31 -2.31 -13.36
N VAL A 166 14.36 -3.65 -13.42
CA VAL A 166 13.23 -4.49 -13.88
C VAL A 166 12.04 -4.42 -12.91
N ASP A 167 12.26 -4.19 -11.64
CA ASP A 167 11.21 -4.04 -10.63
C ASP A 167 10.29 -2.84 -10.90
N ILE A 168 10.80 -1.74 -11.49
CA ILE A 168 9.96 -0.62 -11.96
C ILE A 168 9.00 -1.08 -13.04
N LEU A 169 9.49 -1.88 -14.00
CA LEU A 169 8.65 -2.41 -15.08
C LEU A 169 7.60 -3.38 -14.52
N LEU A 170 7.97 -4.24 -13.57
CA LEU A 170 7.06 -5.16 -12.89
C LEU A 170 5.99 -4.39 -12.09
N MET A 171 6.36 -3.31 -11.42
CA MET A 171 5.39 -2.45 -10.74
C MET A 171 4.33 -1.92 -11.72
N PHE A 172 4.74 -1.34 -12.84
CA PHE A 172 3.79 -0.83 -13.83
C PHE A 172 2.98 -1.95 -14.48
N LEU A 173 3.59 -3.10 -14.76
CA LEU A 173 2.93 -4.29 -15.30
C LEU A 173 1.79 -4.80 -14.40
N VAL A 174 1.91 -4.61 -13.09
CA VAL A 174 0.88 -5.01 -12.11
C VAL A 174 -0.09 -3.86 -11.85
N VAL A 175 0.41 -2.65 -11.56
CA VAL A 175 -0.44 -1.53 -11.13
C VAL A 175 -1.35 -1.01 -12.26
N ILE A 176 -0.89 -1.02 -13.52
CA ILE A 176 -1.72 -0.57 -14.65
C ILE A 176 -2.95 -1.48 -14.86
N PRO A 177 -2.84 -2.81 -14.94
CA PRO A 177 -4.02 -3.69 -15.01
C PRO A 177 -4.96 -3.53 -13.81
N VAL A 178 -4.43 -3.39 -12.59
CA VAL A 178 -5.26 -3.15 -11.39
C VAL A 178 -5.99 -1.81 -11.50
N HIS A 179 -5.33 -0.77 -11.99
CA HIS A 179 -5.97 0.51 -12.26
C HIS A 179 -7.07 0.40 -13.33
N LEU A 180 -6.82 -0.30 -14.42
CA LEU A 180 -7.82 -0.52 -15.46
C LEU A 180 -9.01 -1.33 -14.94
N LEU A 181 -8.76 -2.37 -14.14
CA LEU A 181 -9.78 -3.14 -13.45
C LEU A 181 -10.66 -2.23 -12.57
N GLN A 182 -10.03 -1.33 -11.80
CA GLN A 182 -10.73 -0.41 -10.91
C GLN A 182 -11.46 0.71 -11.68
N SER A 183 -10.84 1.32 -12.70
CA SER A 183 -11.36 2.54 -13.33
C SER A 183 -12.28 2.27 -14.52
N ARG A 184 -12.12 1.15 -15.22
CA ARG A 184 -12.79 0.88 -16.50
C ARG A 184 -13.82 -0.25 -16.46
N THR A 185 -13.88 -1.05 -15.38
CA THR A 185 -14.77 -2.22 -15.33
C THR A 185 -16.00 -2.03 -14.43
N VAL A 186 -16.94 -2.96 -14.55
CA VAL A 186 -18.11 -3.04 -13.65
C VAL A 186 -17.67 -3.32 -12.21
N PHE A 187 -16.61 -4.12 -12.02
CA PHE A 187 -16.06 -4.43 -10.71
C PHE A 187 -15.63 -3.15 -9.96
N GLY A 188 -14.89 -2.26 -10.61
CA GLY A 188 -14.49 -0.99 -10.00
C GLY A 188 -15.67 -0.08 -9.66
N ARG A 189 -16.69 -0.01 -10.55
CA ARG A 189 -17.92 0.76 -10.24
C ARG A 189 -18.65 0.21 -9.02
N ARG A 190 -18.70 -1.12 -8.84
CA ARG A 190 -19.29 -1.77 -7.66
C ARG A 190 -18.51 -1.44 -6.39
N ILE A 191 -17.18 -1.48 -6.43
CA ILE A 191 -16.32 -1.06 -5.31
C ILE A 191 -16.65 0.36 -4.87
N MET A 192 -16.73 1.31 -5.81
CA MET A 192 -17.01 2.71 -5.51
C MET A 192 -18.43 2.91 -4.96
N ALA A 193 -19.41 2.20 -5.49
CA ALA A 193 -20.79 2.25 -4.99
C ALA A 193 -20.88 1.71 -3.56
N MET A 194 -20.21 0.59 -3.27
CA MET A 194 -20.15 0.01 -1.92
C MET A 194 -19.46 0.94 -0.92
N GLY A 195 -18.36 1.57 -1.33
CA GLY A 195 -17.63 2.49 -0.47
C GLY A 195 -18.40 3.76 -0.13
N ASN A 196 -19.31 4.19 -1.00
CA ASN A 196 -20.20 5.32 -0.68
C ASN A 196 -21.26 4.93 0.37
N ASP A 197 -21.95 3.82 0.18
CA ASP A 197 -22.92 3.27 1.14
C ASP A 197 -23.23 1.80 0.79
N ILE A 198 -22.74 0.88 1.63
CA ILE A 198 -22.95 -0.56 1.47
C ILE A 198 -24.44 -0.93 1.51
N SER A 199 -25.23 -0.25 2.35
CA SER A 199 -26.67 -0.55 2.52
C SER A 199 -27.48 -0.14 1.29
N VAL A 200 -27.14 1.00 0.70
CA VAL A 200 -27.75 1.47 -0.54
C VAL A 200 -27.35 0.59 -1.70
N ALA A 201 -26.05 0.24 -1.82
CA ALA A 201 -25.55 -0.65 -2.86
C ALA A 201 -26.26 -2.02 -2.83
N ARG A 202 -26.51 -2.58 -1.64
CA ARG A 202 -27.25 -3.84 -1.47
C ARG A 202 -28.72 -3.69 -1.87
N ARG A 203 -29.39 -2.59 -1.52
CA ARG A 203 -30.78 -2.31 -1.93
C ARG A 203 -30.92 -2.15 -3.44
N LEU A 204 -29.88 -1.69 -4.13
CA LEU A 204 -29.81 -1.60 -5.58
C LEU A 204 -29.50 -2.94 -6.27
N GLY A 205 -29.43 -4.04 -5.52
CA GLY A 205 -29.17 -5.39 -6.06
C GLY A 205 -27.72 -5.64 -6.44
N LEU A 206 -26.76 -4.80 -6.02
CA LEU A 206 -25.34 -5.05 -6.30
C LEU A 206 -24.85 -6.25 -5.48
N PRO A 207 -23.99 -7.12 -6.05
CA PRO A 207 -23.42 -8.27 -5.36
C PRO A 207 -22.32 -7.85 -4.38
N VAL A 208 -22.72 -7.19 -3.29
CA VAL A 208 -21.84 -6.57 -2.29
C VAL A 208 -20.89 -7.58 -1.65
N ASP A 209 -21.40 -8.79 -1.33
CA ASP A 209 -20.60 -9.79 -0.63
C ASP A 209 -19.55 -10.39 -1.57
N LEU A 210 -19.90 -10.73 -2.81
CA LEU A 210 -18.94 -11.21 -3.81
C LEU A 210 -17.88 -10.15 -4.15
N THR A 211 -18.32 -8.90 -4.33
CA THR A 211 -17.39 -7.79 -4.63
C THR A 211 -16.43 -7.56 -3.48
N GLY A 212 -16.95 -7.53 -2.24
CA GLY A 212 -16.12 -7.37 -1.05
C GLY A 212 -15.17 -8.54 -0.83
N TYR A 213 -15.62 -9.78 -1.05
CA TYR A 213 -14.76 -10.97 -1.00
C TYR A 213 -13.59 -10.84 -1.99
N SER A 214 -13.88 -10.48 -3.23
CA SER A 214 -12.88 -10.33 -4.28
C SER A 214 -11.84 -9.23 -3.98
N THR A 215 -12.22 -8.15 -3.28
CA THR A 215 -11.25 -7.10 -2.91
C THR A 215 -10.19 -7.60 -1.93
N PHE A 216 -10.55 -8.43 -0.93
CA PHE A 216 -9.59 -9.02 0.00
C PHE A 216 -8.70 -10.06 -0.68
N VAL A 217 -9.24 -10.90 -1.56
CA VAL A 217 -8.45 -11.87 -2.33
C VAL A 217 -7.42 -11.14 -3.20
N LEU A 218 -7.84 -10.10 -3.92
CA LEU A 218 -6.92 -9.28 -4.72
C LEU A 218 -5.88 -8.55 -3.85
N SER A 219 -6.27 -8.08 -2.66
CA SER A 219 -5.33 -7.49 -1.69
C SER A 219 -4.25 -8.49 -1.29
N GLY A 220 -4.64 -9.73 -0.99
CA GLY A 220 -3.71 -10.82 -0.64
C GLY A 220 -2.77 -11.19 -1.80
N VAL A 221 -3.29 -11.28 -3.02
CA VAL A 221 -2.48 -11.50 -4.24
C VAL A 221 -1.45 -10.39 -4.42
N LEU A 222 -1.88 -9.13 -4.34
CA LEU A 222 -1.00 -7.99 -4.55
C LEU A 222 0.01 -7.81 -3.40
N ALA A 223 -0.38 -8.14 -2.17
CA ALA A 223 0.53 -8.17 -1.04
C ALA A 223 1.64 -9.22 -1.23
N SER A 224 1.30 -10.41 -1.70
CA SER A 224 2.28 -11.47 -1.98
C SER A 224 3.19 -11.12 -3.15
N LEU A 225 2.68 -10.48 -4.21
CA LEU A 225 3.51 -9.97 -5.32
C LEU A 225 4.51 -8.91 -4.85
N GLY A 226 4.08 -7.97 -4.01
CA GLY A 226 4.99 -7.01 -3.38
C GLY A 226 6.03 -7.70 -2.49
N GLY A 227 5.62 -8.74 -1.76
CA GLY A 227 6.51 -9.60 -0.96
C GLY A 227 7.56 -10.29 -1.81
N ILE A 228 7.18 -10.89 -2.94
CA ILE A 228 8.11 -11.51 -3.90
C ILE A 228 9.15 -10.50 -4.36
N LEU A 229 8.71 -9.31 -4.75
CA LEU A 229 9.62 -8.29 -5.26
C LEU A 229 10.62 -7.84 -4.20
N THR A 230 10.16 -7.59 -2.96
CA THR A 230 11.07 -7.30 -1.82
C THR A 230 12.04 -8.44 -1.53
N THR A 231 11.55 -9.68 -1.60
CA THR A 231 12.38 -10.87 -1.33
C THR A 231 13.47 -11.02 -2.37
N ILE A 232 13.16 -10.76 -3.64
CA ILE A 232 14.13 -10.81 -4.74
C ILE A 232 15.13 -9.65 -4.61
N GLN A 233 14.69 -8.43 -4.34
CA GLN A 233 15.56 -7.27 -4.13
C GLN A 233 16.57 -7.48 -3.00
N ASN A 234 16.13 -8.09 -1.89
CA ASN A 234 16.99 -8.34 -0.73
C ASN A 234 17.76 -9.67 -0.84
N GLY A 235 17.42 -10.55 -1.78
CA GLY A 235 18.00 -11.89 -1.91
C GLY A 235 17.63 -12.85 -0.77
N ALA A 236 16.68 -12.47 0.08
CA ALA A 236 16.27 -13.24 1.25
C ALA A 236 14.89 -12.81 1.76
N VAL A 237 14.23 -13.72 2.48
CA VAL A 237 13.05 -13.41 3.30
C VAL A 237 13.53 -13.05 4.70
N SER A 238 13.33 -11.78 5.09
CA SER A 238 13.67 -11.29 6.41
C SER A 238 12.49 -11.41 7.38
N PRO A 239 12.70 -11.66 8.69
CA PRO A 239 11.66 -11.58 9.71
C PRO A 239 10.93 -10.22 9.78
N PHE A 240 11.56 -9.18 9.26
CA PHE A 240 11.00 -7.83 9.18
C PHE A 240 10.25 -7.54 7.87
N LEU A 241 10.18 -8.49 6.94
CA LEU A 241 9.50 -8.30 5.66
C LEU A 241 8.06 -7.83 5.90
N GLY A 242 7.66 -6.76 5.21
CA GLY A 242 6.32 -6.18 5.30
C GLY A 242 5.99 -5.52 6.65
N SER A 243 6.94 -5.41 7.60
CA SER A 243 6.69 -4.78 8.89
C SER A 243 6.43 -3.28 8.73
N GLY A 244 5.24 -2.82 9.15
CA GLY A 244 4.83 -1.42 9.03
C GLY A 244 4.25 -1.05 7.67
N TRP A 245 4.18 -1.99 6.71
CA TRP A 245 3.58 -1.72 5.39
C TRP A 245 2.13 -1.30 5.49
N GLU A 246 1.39 -1.87 6.41
CA GLU A 246 0.00 -1.56 6.68
C GLU A 246 -0.21 -0.07 6.94
N PHE A 247 0.62 0.52 7.79
CA PHE A 247 0.52 1.94 8.15
C PHE A 247 1.08 2.84 7.04
N THR A 248 2.23 2.47 6.45
CA THR A 248 2.84 3.26 5.37
C THR A 248 1.97 3.26 4.13
N ALA A 249 1.39 2.12 3.74
CA ALA A 249 0.48 2.02 2.61
C ALA A 249 -0.81 2.81 2.86
N LEU A 250 -1.42 2.69 4.05
CA LEU A 250 -2.58 3.50 4.44
C LEU A 250 -2.29 4.99 4.32
N ALA A 251 -1.18 5.44 4.90
CA ALA A 251 -0.79 6.84 4.82
C ALA A 251 -0.55 7.29 3.37
N ALA A 252 0.14 6.46 2.59
CA ALA A 252 0.44 6.76 1.19
C ALA A 252 -0.85 6.93 0.35
N ILE A 253 -1.82 6.02 0.48
CA ILE A 253 -3.07 6.12 -0.26
C ILE A 253 -3.90 7.35 0.16
N VAL A 254 -3.87 7.72 1.45
CA VAL A 254 -4.57 8.92 1.97
C VAL A 254 -3.88 10.20 1.50
N VAL A 255 -2.55 10.28 1.62
CA VAL A 255 -1.77 11.41 1.08
C VAL A 255 -2.00 11.54 -0.42
N GLY A 256 -2.06 10.43 -1.13
CA GLY A 256 -2.39 10.40 -2.56
C GLY A 256 -3.82 10.82 -2.90
N GLY A 257 -4.73 10.86 -1.91
CA GLY A 257 -6.11 11.37 -2.07
C GLY A 257 -7.20 10.31 -2.12
N ILE A 258 -6.93 9.06 -1.72
CA ILE A 258 -7.97 8.05 -1.48
C ILE A 258 -8.63 8.33 -0.13
N SER A 259 -9.96 8.34 -0.12
CA SER A 259 -10.73 8.54 1.12
C SER A 259 -10.76 7.26 1.96
N LEU A 260 -10.46 7.37 3.25
CA LEU A 260 -10.62 6.26 4.21
C LEU A 260 -12.09 5.88 4.43
N LEU A 261 -13.03 6.76 4.13
CA LEU A 261 -14.46 6.48 4.20
C LEU A 261 -14.94 5.64 3.01
N GLY A 262 -14.08 5.38 2.02
CA GLY A 262 -14.41 4.65 0.80
C GLY A 262 -14.98 5.52 -0.31
N GLY A 263 -15.39 4.89 -1.41
CA GLY A 263 -16.13 5.47 -2.52
C GLY A 263 -15.40 6.50 -3.38
N ARG A 264 -14.12 6.80 -3.10
CA ARG A 264 -13.34 7.83 -3.82
C ARG A 264 -11.89 7.44 -3.98
N GLY A 265 -11.34 7.74 -5.15
CA GLY A 265 -9.93 7.53 -5.47
C GLY A 265 -9.71 6.69 -6.71
N THR A 266 -8.46 6.60 -7.13
CA THR A 266 -8.01 5.76 -8.25
C THR A 266 -6.68 5.10 -7.89
N VAL A 267 -6.45 3.90 -8.38
CA VAL A 267 -5.22 3.16 -8.03
C VAL A 267 -3.99 3.89 -8.57
N PHE A 268 -3.92 4.14 -9.89
CA PHE A 268 -2.71 4.70 -10.50
C PHE A 268 -2.38 6.13 -10.01
N PHE A 269 -3.36 7.03 -10.09
CA PHE A 269 -3.12 8.47 -9.84
C PHE A 269 -3.11 8.87 -8.36
N ASN A 270 -3.46 7.97 -7.45
CA ASN A 270 -3.43 8.25 -6.03
C ASN A 270 -2.39 7.37 -5.30
N VAL A 271 -2.32 6.05 -5.60
CA VAL A 271 -1.40 5.16 -4.89
C VAL A 271 0.06 5.47 -5.24
N LEU A 272 0.39 5.55 -6.54
CA LEU A 272 1.78 5.76 -6.95
C LEU A 272 2.37 7.07 -6.43
N PRO A 273 1.72 8.24 -6.58
CA PRO A 273 2.25 9.48 -6.04
C PRO A 273 2.36 9.46 -4.51
N GLY A 274 1.40 8.85 -3.82
CA GLY A 274 1.44 8.73 -2.38
C GLY A 274 2.63 7.89 -1.90
N VAL A 275 2.83 6.71 -2.47
CA VAL A 275 3.97 5.85 -2.13
C VAL A 275 5.30 6.51 -2.51
N PHE A 276 5.35 7.21 -3.64
CA PHE A 276 6.54 7.93 -4.09
C PHE A 276 6.96 9.02 -3.09
N ILE A 277 6.01 9.77 -2.52
CA ILE A 277 6.30 10.77 -1.47
C ILE A 277 6.96 10.10 -0.25
N PHE A 278 6.44 8.96 0.22
CA PHE A 278 7.02 8.25 1.36
C PHE A 278 8.43 7.74 1.07
N GLU A 279 8.66 7.20 -0.13
CA GLU A 279 9.99 6.73 -0.53
C GLU A 279 10.97 7.88 -0.77
N MET A 280 10.52 9.03 -1.27
CA MET A 280 11.35 10.25 -1.31
C MET A 280 11.80 10.68 0.08
N ILE A 281 10.89 10.68 1.06
CA ILE A 281 11.22 11.03 2.45
C ILE A 281 12.25 10.03 2.99
N ARG A 282 12.02 8.73 2.81
CA ARG A 282 12.94 7.68 3.26
C ARG A 282 14.31 7.80 2.61
N ASN A 283 14.36 7.95 1.30
CA ASN A 283 15.60 8.11 0.53
C ASN A 283 16.35 9.38 0.95
N GLY A 284 15.64 10.51 1.05
CA GLY A 284 16.24 11.77 1.46
C GLY A 284 16.84 11.72 2.89
N LEU A 285 16.13 11.11 3.83
CA LEU A 285 16.64 10.90 5.19
C LEU A 285 17.86 9.96 5.19
N THR A 286 17.83 8.90 4.37
CA THR A 286 18.99 8.00 4.20
C THR A 286 20.22 8.76 3.69
N ASN A 287 20.04 9.59 2.66
CA ASN A 287 21.12 10.36 2.06
C ASN A 287 21.68 11.44 3.02
N LEU A 288 20.87 11.89 3.98
CA LEU A 288 21.32 12.78 5.09
C LEU A 288 22.05 12.03 6.20
N GLY A 289 22.17 10.70 6.12
CA GLY A 289 22.77 9.88 7.18
C GLY A 289 21.90 9.81 8.45
N ALA A 290 20.58 10.07 8.33
CA ALA A 290 19.69 10.00 9.47
C ALA A 290 19.59 8.56 10.01
N ASN A 291 19.44 8.45 11.33
CA ASN A 291 19.28 7.16 11.98
C ASN A 291 18.01 6.43 11.42
N PRO A 292 18.10 5.15 11.05
CA PRO A 292 16.96 4.36 10.53
C PRO A 292 15.70 4.42 11.41
N TYR A 293 15.84 4.61 12.71
CA TYR A 293 14.69 4.76 13.61
C TYR A 293 13.94 6.08 13.41
N SER A 294 14.62 7.13 12.92
CA SER A 294 14.01 8.42 12.59
C SER A 294 12.96 8.31 11.49
N TYR A 295 13.08 7.32 10.59
CA TYR A 295 12.10 7.11 9.52
C TYR A 295 10.72 6.75 10.07
N ARG A 296 10.67 5.97 11.16
CA ARG A 296 9.42 5.62 11.84
C ARG A 296 8.77 6.83 12.48
N LEU A 297 9.57 7.71 13.10
CA LEU A 297 9.07 8.93 13.71
C LEU A 297 8.49 9.88 12.65
N VAL A 298 9.26 10.15 11.59
CA VAL A 298 8.82 11.02 10.49
C VAL A 298 7.60 10.42 9.79
N GLY A 299 7.62 9.11 9.53
CA GLY A 299 6.45 8.39 8.99
C GLY A 299 5.21 8.57 9.85
N GLY A 300 5.32 8.42 11.17
CA GLY A 300 4.22 8.62 12.11
C GLY A 300 3.66 10.06 12.08
N VAL A 301 4.52 11.07 12.02
CA VAL A 301 4.11 12.47 11.89
C VAL A 301 3.40 12.72 10.56
N VAL A 302 3.92 12.19 9.45
CA VAL A 302 3.30 12.34 8.12
C VAL A 302 1.93 11.63 8.07
N ILE A 303 1.83 10.42 8.65
CA ILE A 303 0.56 9.69 8.79
C ILE A 303 -0.46 10.53 9.56
N PHE A 304 -0.06 11.02 10.74
CA PHE A 304 -0.95 11.85 11.57
C PHE A 304 -1.42 13.10 10.82
N ALA A 305 -0.50 13.83 10.17
CA ALA A 305 -0.82 15.03 9.41
C ALA A 305 -1.77 14.73 8.24
N ALA A 306 -1.54 13.62 7.50
CA ALA A 306 -2.38 13.19 6.40
C ALA A 306 -3.80 12.82 6.85
N MET A 307 -3.92 12.03 7.92
CA MET A 307 -5.20 11.62 8.48
C MET A 307 -5.97 12.81 9.07
N TYR A 308 -5.28 13.73 9.71
CA TYR A 308 -5.86 14.96 10.23
C TYR A 308 -6.41 15.84 9.09
N ALA A 309 -5.64 16.00 8.02
CA ALA A 309 -6.08 16.73 6.83
C ALA A 309 -7.31 16.07 6.15
N ASP A 310 -7.37 14.73 6.09
CA ASP A 310 -8.53 14.01 5.54
C ASP A 310 -9.77 14.17 6.45
N ALA A 311 -9.60 14.11 7.76
CA ALA A 311 -10.67 14.37 8.73
C ALA A 311 -11.23 15.79 8.63
N LEU A 312 -10.40 16.80 8.37
CA LEU A 312 -10.84 18.17 8.12
C LEU A 312 -11.65 18.28 6.81
N LYS A 313 -11.23 17.60 5.74
CA LYS A 313 -11.92 17.57 4.44
C LYS A 313 -13.29 16.89 4.51
N SER A 314 -13.42 15.84 5.31
CA SER A 314 -14.67 15.08 5.47
C SER A 314 -15.74 15.79 6.35
N GLY A 315 -15.45 16.98 6.85
CA GLY A 315 -16.37 17.73 7.70
C GLY A 315 -16.57 17.15 9.11
N GLN A 316 -15.75 16.17 9.50
CA GLN A 316 -15.77 15.60 10.86
C GLN A 316 -14.85 16.36 11.83
N GLY A 317 -14.21 17.46 11.39
CA GLY A 317 -13.34 18.28 12.22
C GLY A 317 -14.10 18.92 13.39
N LEU A 318 -13.40 19.10 14.51
CA LEU A 318 -13.90 19.74 15.75
C LEU A 318 -14.68 21.03 15.51
N THR A 319 -14.32 21.81 14.48
CA THR A 319 -15.00 23.06 14.10
C THR A 319 -16.44 22.86 13.64
N SER A 320 -16.76 21.75 12.94
CA SER A 320 -18.13 21.48 12.51
C SER A 320 -19.03 21.02 13.66
N ARG A 321 -18.47 20.34 14.67
CA ARG A 321 -19.20 19.95 15.88
C ARG A 321 -19.47 21.16 16.79
N ILE A 322 -18.49 22.06 16.95
CA ILE A 322 -18.62 23.28 17.76
C ILE A 322 -19.61 24.24 17.13
N LEU A 323 -19.68 24.36 15.81
CA LEU A 323 -20.65 25.21 15.12
C LEU A 323 -22.09 24.62 15.16
N ARG A 324 -22.24 23.28 15.13
CA ARG A 324 -23.57 22.63 15.27
C ARG A 324 -24.09 22.57 16.71
N SER A 325 -23.25 22.74 17.71
CA SER A 325 -23.68 22.80 19.11
C SER A 325 -24.12 24.20 19.55
N ARG A 326 -24.01 25.21 18.67
CA ARG A 326 -24.45 26.60 18.92
C ARG A 326 -25.66 27.04 18.12
N THR A 327 -26.26 26.13 17.34
CA THR A 327 -27.57 26.27 16.72
C THR A 327 -28.58 25.28 17.32
#